data_8777213a70f5d6d445b874069d2bca7c
#
_entry.id   8777213a70f5d6d445b874069d2bca7c
#
_cell.length_a   1.000
_cell.length_b   1.000
_cell.length_c   1.000
_cell.angle_alpha   90.00
_cell.angle_beta   90.00
_cell.angle_gamma   90.00
#
_symmetry.space_group_name_H-M   'P 1'
#
loop_
_entity.id
_entity.type
_entity.pdbx_description
1 polymer ?
#
loop_
_entity_poly.entity_id
_entity_poly.type
_entity_poly.pdbx_seq_one_letter_code
_entity_poly.pdbx_strand_id
1 'polypeptide(L)'
;MQRALSNRARASILSSAATKYRAGSLSQQVRFAHKELKFGVEGRAALLAGVDTLAKAVATTLGPKGRNVLIESSFGSPKITKDGVTVARAVSLKDKFENLGAKLLQDVASKTNEVAGDGTTTATVLARAIFSETVKNVAAGCNPMDLRRGIQAAVESVVEFLQKNKRDITTSAEIAQVATISANGDVHIGQMIANAMEKVGKEGVITCKEGKTVADELEVTEGMRFDRGFVSPYFITDTKSQKVEFENPLILLSEKKISAVQDIIPALEVSTQQRRPLVIIAEDIEGEALAVCILNKLRGQLQVAAVKAPGFGDNRKSILGDLAILTDGTVFTDELDIKLDKATPDMLGSTGSITITKEDTIVLNGSGSKDAIAQRCEQIRGVIADPTTSEYEKEKLQERLAKLSGGVAVIKVGGSSEVEVGEKKDRFVDALNATRAAVEEGILPGGGTALIKASAHALNDVPTANFDQQLGVSIVKNAITRPARTIIENAGLESSVVVGKLTDEHAGDFNKGFDSSKGEYVDMINAGILDPFKVVRTGLIDASGVASLLGTTEVAIVDAPEEKGAGGPPMGGMGGMGGMGGMGGMM
;
A
#
# COMPACT_ATOMS: atom_id res chain seq x y z
N MET A 1 42.82 68.33 39.27
CA MET A 1 41.89 68.83 38.22
C MET A 1 42.01 68.13 36.88
N GLN A 2 42.74 67.02 36.76
CA GLN A 2 42.93 66.29 35.51
C GLN A 2 42.16 64.90 35.44
N ARG A 3 41.42 64.50 36.44
CA ARG A 3 40.62 63.25 36.48
C ARG A 3 39.13 63.43 36.17
N ALA A 4 38.64 64.69 36.04
CA ALA A 4 37.22 64.96 35.77
C ALA A 4 36.88 65.16 34.27
N LEU A 5 37.86 65.30 33.40
CA LEU A 5 37.68 65.54 31.93
C LEU A 5 37.68 64.23 31.10
N SER A 6 38.18 63.11 31.65
CA SER A 6 38.21 61.85 30.90
C SER A 6 36.89 61.07 30.96
N ASN A 7 36.03 61.34 31.94
CA ASN A 7 34.76 60.62 32.10
C ASN A 7 33.56 61.20 31.32
N ARG A 8 33.68 62.46 30.87
CA ARG A 8 32.65 63.09 30.03
C ARG A 8 32.77 62.71 28.53
N ALA A 9 33.98 62.46 28.06
CA ALA A 9 34.20 62.02 26.70
C ALA A 9 33.82 60.53 26.45
N ARG A 10 33.90 59.69 27.47
CA ARG A 10 33.46 58.28 27.37
C ARG A 10 31.92 58.09 27.47
N ALA A 11 31.20 59.00 28.11
CA ALA A 11 29.75 58.96 28.22
C ALA A 11 29.06 59.43 26.93
N SER A 12 29.65 60.30 26.11
CA SER A 12 29.08 60.76 24.85
C SER A 12 29.27 59.79 23.69
N ILE A 13 30.28 58.92 23.75
CA ILE A 13 30.52 57.89 22.73
C ILE A 13 29.62 56.65 22.92
N LEU A 14 29.23 56.38 24.19
CA LEU A 14 28.33 55.26 24.49
C LEU A 14 26.84 55.59 24.25
N SER A 15 26.45 56.89 24.22
CA SER A 15 25.07 57.28 23.95
C SER A 15 24.74 57.35 22.45
N SER A 16 25.75 57.53 21.56
CA SER A 16 25.52 57.53 20.10
C SER A 16 25.56 56.14 19.47
N ALA A 17 26.12 55.14 20.16
CA ALA A 17 26.08 53.74 19.71
C ALA A 17 24.81 52.99 20.11
N ALA A 18 24.09 53.48 21.11
CA ALA A 18 22.83 52.82 21.59
C ALA A 18 21.59 53.21 20.77
N THR A 19 21.69 54.21 19.89
CA THR A 19 20.55 54.70 19.09
C THR A 19 20.50 54.11 17.66
N LYS A 20 21.50 53.35 17.24
CA LYS A 20 21.54 52.71 15.90
C LYS A 20 21.26 51.20 15.87
N TYR A 21 20.97 50.55 16.99
CA TYR A 21 20.55 49.17 17.02
C TYR A 21 19.09 49.01 17.54
N ARG A 22 18.23 49.89 17.08
CA ARG A 22 16.78 49.72 17.23
C ARG A 22 16.15 49.58 15.86
N ALA A 23 16.64 48.58 15.11
CA ALA A 23 16.04 48.19 13.84
C ALA A 23 15.75 46.72 13.91
N GLY A 24 14.47 46.41 13.99
CA GLY A 24 13.94 45.12 13.54
C GLY A 24 14.08 43.95 14.52
N SER A 25 13.51 44.02 15.71
CA SER A 25 12.91 42.80 16.21
C SER A 25 11.70 42.48 15.31
N LEU A 26 11.94 41.77 14.22
CA LEU A 26 10.91 40.95 13.61
C LEU A 26 10.44 40.01 14.74
N SER A 27 9.41 40.41 15.47
CA SER A 27 8.63 39.46 16.22
C SER A 27 8.06 38.52 15.14
N GLN A 28 8.72 37.37 14.92
CA GLN A 28 8.03 36.24 14.38
C GLN A 28 6.84 36.03 15.30
N GLN A 29 5.68 36.52 14.87
CA GLN A 29 4.44 36.09 15.44
C GLN A 29 4.38 34.60 15.15
N VAL A 30 4.76 33.80 16.12
CA VAL A 30 4.44 32.39 16.16
C VAL A 30 2.91 32.33 16.17
N ARG A 31 2.32 32.22 14.99
CA ARG A 31 0.90 31.95 14.87
C ARG A 31 0.69 30.55 15.40
N PHE A 32 0.24 30.42 16.62
CA PHE A 32 -0.31 29.17 17.11
C PHE A 32 -1.55 28.89 16.26
N ALA A 33 -1.53 27.82 15.49
CA ALA A 33 -2.70 27.35 14.80
C ALA A 33 -3.77 27.04 15.86
N HIS A 34 -4.86 27.78 15.83
CA HIS A 34 -6.00 27.54 16.73
C HIS A 34 -6.62 26.18 16.36
N LYS A 35 -7.11 25.46 17.39
CA LYS A 35 -7.81 24.20 17.22
C LYS A 35 -9.31 24.40 17.48
N GLU A 36 -10.12 23.75 16.66
CA GLU A 36 -11.55 23.59 16.91
C GLU A 36 -11.81 22.23 17.54
N LEU A 37 -12.71 22.19 18.52
CA LEU A 37 -13.07 20.99 19.25
C LEU A 37 -14.57 20.74 19.14
N LYS A 38 -14.97 19.48 18.88
CA LYS A 38 -16.34 19.01 19.02
C LYS A 38 -16.40 17.86 20.00
N PHE A 39 -17.38 17.89 20.91
CA PHE A 39 -17.52 16.93 22.00
C PHE A 39 -18.72 16.02 21.79
N GLY A 40 -18.66 14.84 22.39
CA GLY A 40 -19.78 13.92 22.57
C GLY A 40 -20.51 13.57 21.28
N VAL A 41 -21.83 13.73 21.32
CA VAL A 41 -22.72 13.35 20.20
C VAL A 41 -22.45 14.17 18.94
N GLU A 42 -22.17 15.48 19.07
CA GLU A 42 -21.91 16.35 17.92
C GLU A 42 -20.63 15.95 17.18
N GLY A 43 -19.54 15.65 17.93
CA GLY A 43 -18.29 15.18 17.35
C GLY A 43 -18.47 13.84 16.62
N ARG A 44 -19.12 12.86 17.26
CA ARG A 44 -19.41 11.55 16.65
C ARG A 44 -20.31 11.66 15.43
N ALA A 45 -21.32 12.53 15.45
CA ALA A 45 -22.22 12.73 14.30
C ALA A 45 -21.46 13.31 13.08
N ALA A 46 -20.57 14.27 13.29
CA ALA A 46 -19.75 14.84 12.21
C ALA A 46 -18.78 13.80 11.63
N LEU A 47 -18.11 13.01 12.49
CA LEU A 47 -17.26 11.89 12.04
C LEU A 47 -18.06 10.87 11.22
N LEU A 48 -19.28 10.50 11.68
CA LEU A 48 -20.14 9.54 10.99
C LEU A 48 -20.60 10.08 9.62
N ALA A 49 -20.89 11.35 9.49
CA ALA A 49 -21.27 11.96 8.21
C ALA A 49 -20.14 11.83 7.16
N GLY A 50 -18.88 12.02 7.59
CA GLY A 50 -17.71 11.82 6.76
C GLY A 50 -17.51 10.35 6.35
N VAL A 51 -17.62 9.43 7.32
CA VAL A 51 -17.58 7.98 7.10
C VAL A 51 -18.68 7.55 6.12
N ASP A 52 -19.91 8.04 6.29
CA ASP A 52 -21.04 7.72 5.42
C ASP A 52 -20.84 8.21 3.98
N THR A 53 -20.31 9.41 3.81
CA THR A 53 -20.06 10.00 2.50
C THR A 53 -19.04 9.19 1.72
N LEU A 54 -17.90 8.88 2.34
CA LEU A 54 -16.86 8.06 1.72
C LEU A 54 -17.36 6.63 1.43
N ALA A 55 -17.97 5.99 2.43
CA ALA A 55 -18.43 4.62 2.27
C ALA A 55 -19.50 4.46 1.18
N LYS A 56 -20.39 5.46 0.99
CA LYS A 56 -21.36 5.46 -0.11
C LYS A 56 -20.66 5.49 -1.48
N ALA A 57 -19.61 6.31 -1.63
CA ALA A 57 -18.85 6.36 -2.88
C ALA A 57 -18.18 5.00 -3.19
N VAL A 58 -17.50 4.42 -2.19
CA VAL A 58 -16.79 3.14 -2.34
C VAL A 58 -17.77 1.97 -2.52
N ALA A 59 -18.86 1.91 -1.78
CA ALA A 59 -19.84 0.81 -1.83
C ALA A 59 -20.49 0.61 -3.21
N THR A 60 -20.53 1.64 -4.05
CA THR A 60 -21.09 1.53 -5.41
C THR A 60 -20.29 0.61 -6.32
N THR A 61 -19.02 0.34 -5.99
CA THR A 61 -18.13 -0.52 -6.78
C THR A 61 -18.25 -2.01 -6.42
N LEU A 62 -18.92 -2.35 -5.31
CA LEU A 62 -18.93 -3.70 -4.74
C LEU A 62 -19.79 -4.68 -5.55
N GLY A 63 -19.23 -5.85 -5.82
CA GLY A 63 -19.90 -7.01 -6.39
C GLY A 63 -19.95 -7.03 -7.93
N PRO A 64 -20.55 -8.09 -8.52
CA PRO A 64 -20.52 -8.34 -9.97
C PRO A 64 -21.24 -7.25 -10.78
N LYS A 65 -22.24 -6.60 -10.20
CA LYS A 65 -22.96 -5.45 -10.80
C LYS A 65 -22.53 -4.10 -10.22
N GLY A 66 -21.37 -4.06 -9.55
CA GLY A 66 -20.74 -2.83 -9.11
C GLY A 66 -20.38 -1.91 -10.29
N ARG A 67 -20.44 -0.58 -10.06
CA ARG A 67 -20.25 0.44 -11.08
C ARG A 67 -18.92 1.14 -10.93
N ASN A 68 -18.40 1.68 -12.03
CA ASN A 68 -17.18 2.48 -12.03
C ASN A 68 -17.40 3.83 -11.36
N VAL A 69 -16.34 4.34 -10.75
CA VAL A 69 -16.25 5.71 -10.22
C VAL A 69 -15.29 6.50 -11.12
N LEU A 70 -15.71 7.72 -11.47
CA LEU A 70 -14.90 8.67 -12.23
C LEU A 70 -14.23 9.63 -11.26
N ILE A 71 -12.90 9.72 -11.34
CA ILE A 71 -12.08 10.57 -10.48
C ILE A 71 -11.40 11.62 -11.36
N GLU A 72 -11.57 12.90 -11.00
CA GLU A 72 -10.85 14.00 -11.63
C GLU A 72 -9.36 13.91 -11.32
N SER A 73 -8.53 14.10 -12.34
CA SER A 73 -7.08 14.22 -12.18
C SER A 73 -6.67 15.68 -12.35
N SER A 74 -5.84 16.19 -11.45
CA SER A 74 -5.30 17.57 -11.56
C SER A 74 -4.40 17.74 -12.79
N PHE A 75 -3.80 16.66 -13.27
CA PHE A 75 -2.97 16.61 -14.47
C PHE A 75 -3.27 15.32 -15.24
N GLY A 76 -3.60 15.45 -16.53
CA GLY A 76 -3.90 14.32 -17.41
C GLY A 76 -5.38 13.96 -17.50
N SER A 77 -5.67 12.76 -18.03
CA SER A 77 -7.03 12.26 -18.23
C SER A 77 -7.68 11.86 -16.90
N PRO A 78 -9.03 11.99 -16.77
CA PRO A 78 -9.76 11.47 -15.62
C PRO A 78 -9.53 9.96 -15.44
N LYS A 79 -9.41 9.49 -14.19
CA LYS A 79 -9.27 8.06 -13.89
C LYS A 79 -10.66 7.42 -13.71
N ILE A 80 -10.89 6.32 -14.42
CA ILE A 80 -12.06 5.44 -14.22
C ILE A 80 -11.57 4.21 -13.48
N THR A 81 -12.22 3.86 -12.36
CA THR A 81 -11.79 2.73 -11.54
C THR A 81 -12.96 2.10 -10.77
N LYS A 82 -12.81 0.83 -10.41
CA LYS A 82 -13.62 0.11 -9.42
C LYS A 82 -12.86 -0.19 -8.13
N ASP A 83 -11.55 0.08 -8.11
CA ASP A 83 -10.73 -0.17 -6.93
C ASP A 83 -11.16 0.71 -5.76
N GLY A 84 -11.52 0.05 -4.65
CA GLY A 84 -12.03 0.72 -3.45
C GLY A 84 -11.00 1.62 -2.76
N VAL A 85 -9.73 1.24 -2.72
CA VAL A 85 -8.69 2.06 -2.08
C VAL A 85 -8.40 3.32 -2.89
N THR A 86 -8.38 3.23 -4.22
CA THR A 86 -8.20 4.39 -5.11
C THR A 86 -9.37 5.38 -4.96
N VAL A 87 -10.61 4.87 -4.93
CA VAL A 87 -11.80 5.70 -4.69
C VAL A 87 -11.74 6.35 -3.31
N ALA A 88 -11.41 5.58 -2.27
CA ALA A 88 -11.32 6.09 -0.90
C ALA A 88 -10.29 7.23 -0.80
N ARG A 89 -9.10 7.07 -1.34
CA ARG A 89 -8.02 8.09 -1.32
C ARG A 89 -8.38 9.37 -2.07
N ALA A 90 -9.25 9.29 -3.07
CA ALA A 90 -9.67 10.45 -3.85
C ALA A 90 -10.70 11.33 -3.13
N VAL A 91 -11.40 10.81 -2.11
CA VAL A 91 -12.43 11.55 -1.38
C VAL A 91 -11.77 12.50 -0.38
N SER A 92 -12.05 13.81 -0.53
CA SER A 92 -11.66 14.85 0.41
C SER A 92 -12.85 15.77 0.68
N LEU A 93 -13.19 15.97 1.95
CA LEU A 93 -14.37 16.74 2.36
C LEU A 93 -13.98 18.14 2.85
N LYS A 94 -14.86 19.11 2.63
CA LYS A 94 -14.63 20.52 3.02
C LYS A 94 -14.66 20.73 4.53
N ASP A 95 -15.61 20.10 5.21
CA ASP A 95 -15.68 20.12 6.68
C ASP A 95 -14.55 19.28 7.25
N LYS A 96 -13.76 19.86 8.14
CA LYS A 96 -12.58 19.21 8.70
C LYS A 96 -12.91 18.05 9.63
N PHE A 97 -14.03 18.11 10.36
CA PHE A 97 -14.48 17.01 11.22
C PHE A 97 -15.02 15.83 10.40
N GLU A 98 -15.82 16.10 9.37
CA GLU A 98 -16.26 15.08 8.43
C GLU A 98 -15.04 14.44 7.72
N ASN A 99 -14.10 15.28 7.26
CA ASN A 99 -12.89 14.82 6.61
C ASN A 99 -12.00 13.96 7.52
N LEU A 100 -12.00 14.21 8.84
CA LEU A 100 -11.30 13.37 9.82
C LEU A 100 -11.92 11.96 9.85
N GLY A 101 -13.25 11.84 9.86
CA GLY A 101 -13.95 10.55 9.77
C GLY A 101 -13.66 9.83 8.44
N ALA A 102 -13.69 10.55 7.32
CA ALA A 102 -13.35 10.00 6.01
C ALA A 102 -11.90 9.48 5.97
N LYS A 103 -10.92 10.24 6.49
CA LYS A 103 -9.51 9.81 6.54
C LYS A 103 -9.29 8.51 7.31
N LEU A 104 -9.94 8.36 8.47
CA LEU A 104 -9.83 7.13 9.25
C LEU A 104 -10.39 5.91 8.49
N LEU A 105 -11.41 6.12 7.66
CA LEU A 105 -11.93 5.05 6.79
C LEU A 105 -11.01 4.78 5.59
N GLN A 106 -10.30 5.81 5.07
CA GLN A 106 -9.22 5.63 4.08
C GLN A 106 -8.09 4.77 4.65
N ASP A 107 -7.75 4.97 5.93
CA ASP A 107 -6.70 4.18 6.61
C ASP A 107 -7.10 2.71 6.70
N VAL A 108 -8.39 2.39 6.96
CA VAL A 108 -8.90 1.00 6.92
C VAL A 108 -8.66 0.40 5.54
N ALA A 109 -9.11 1.07 4.47
CA ALA A 109 -8.95 0.57 3.11
C ALA A 109 -7.48 0.40 2.73
N SER A 110 -6.62 1.36 3.11
CA SER A 110 -5.18 1.30 2.82
C SER A 110 -4.50 0.16 3.56
N LYS A 111 -4.81 -0.06 4.84
CA LYS A 111 -4.23 -1.13 5.65
C LYS A 111 -4.66 -2.52 5.15
N THR A 112 -5.94 -2.69 4.81
CA THR A 112 -6.43 -3.94 4.20
C THR A 112 -5.72 -4.21 2.88
N ASN A 113 -5.49 -3.17 2.06
CA ASN A 113 -4.73 -3.30 0.81
C ASN A 113 -3.27 -3.69 1.05
N GLU A 114 -2.60 -3.15 2.07
CA GLU A 114 -1.21 -3.51 2.41
C GLU A 114 -1.07 -4.98 2.83
N VAL A 115 -2.03 -5.51 3.59
CA VAL A 115 -1.93 -6.87 4.16
C VAL A 115 -2.49 -7.94 3.23
N ALA A 116 -3.62 -7.69 2.60
CA ALA A 116 -4.35 -8.68 1.78
C ALA A 116 -4.33 -8.37 0.29
N GLY A 117 -4.08 -7.13 -0.10
CA GLY A 117 -4.02 -6.67 -1.49
C GLY A 117 -5.37 -6.62 -2.21
N ASP A 118 -6.46 -7.00 -1.55
CA ASP A 118 -7.84 -6.97 -2.06
C ASP A 118 -8.82 -6.79 -0.89
N GLY A 119 -10.13 -6.67 -1.18
CA GLY A 119 -11.20 -6.58 -0.17
C GLY A 119 -11.36 -5.19 0.47
N THR A 120 -10.74 -4.16 -0.07
CA THR A 120 -10.76 -2.78 0.44
C THR A 120 -12.17 -2.20 0.53
N THR A 121 -13.01 -2.49 -0.47
CA THR A 121 -14.42 -2.09 -0.51
C THR A 121 -15.23 -2.78 0.59
N THR A 122 -15.03 -4.08 0.79
CA THR A 122 -15.68 -4.86 1.84
C THR A 122 -15.32 -4.35 3.23
N ALA A 123 -14.03 -4.09 3.50
CA ALA A 123 -13.54 -3.53 4.75
C ALA A 123 -14.17 -2.15 5.04
N THR A 124 -14.25 -1.29 4.03
CA THR A 124 -14.89 0.04 4.13
C THR A 124 -16.38 -0.07 4.49
N VAL A 125 -17.12 -0.96 3.85
CA VAL A 125 -18.55 -1.22 4.15
C VAL A 125 -18.74 -1.76 5.57
N LEU A 126 -17.89 -2.69 5.99
CA LEU A 126 -17.91 -3.26 7.36
C LEU A 126 -17.62 -2.17 8.40
N ALA A 127 -16.57 -1.38 8.22
CA ALA A 127 -16.20 -0.32 9.18
C ALA A 127 -17.32 0.71 9.34
N ARG A 128 -17.94 1.14 8.23
CA ARG A 128 -19.11 2.00 8.27
C ARG A 128 -20.25 1.37 9.06
N ALA A 129 -20.56 0.11 8.79
CA ALA A 129 -21.68 -0.58 9.43
C ALA A 129 -21.46 -0.71 10.94
N ILE A 130 -20.28 -1.15 11.37
CA ILE A 130 -19.92 -1.27 12.79
C ILE A 130 -19.96 0.11 13.47
N PHE A 131 -19.36 1.14 12.88
CA PHE A 131 -19.34 2.48 13.46
C PHE A 131 -20.73 3.09 13.58
N SER A 132 -21.56 2.99 12.54
CA SER A 132 -22.93 3.51 12.53
C SER A 132 -23.79 2.88 13.65
N GLU A 133 -23.71 1.55 13.84
CA GLU A 133 -24.45 0.88 14.91
C GLU A 133 -23.85 1.21 16.30
N THR A 134 -22.52 1.35 16.41
CA THR A 134 -21.86 1.74 17.66
C THR A 134 -22.29 3.15 18.11
N VAL A 135 -22.34 4.12 17.19
CA VAL A 135 -22.76 5.50 17.49
C VAL A 135 -24.21 5.53 18.02
N LYS A 136 -25.12 4.73 17.46
CA LYS A 136 -26.51 4.63 17.93
C LYS A 136 -26.59 4.12 19.37
N ASN A 137 -25.84 3.06 19.70
CA ASN A 137 -25.83 2.48 21.03
C ASN A 137 -25.16 3.42 22.07
N VAL A 138 -24.08 4.10 21.70
CA VAL A 138 -23.44 5.11 22.56
C VAL A 138 -24.37 6.29 22.81
N ALA A 139 -25.10 6.76 21.78
CA ALA A 139 -26.10 7.81 21.93
C ALA A 139 -27.29 7.38 22.82
N ALA A 140 -27.60 6.07 22.87
CA ALA A 140 -28.61 5.51 23.79
C ALA A 140 -28.10 5.36 25.23
N GLY A 141 -26.83 5.68 25.52
CA GLY A 141 -26.26 5.68 26.87
C GLY A 141 -25.46 4.43 27.23
N CYS A 142 -25.17 3.54 26.27
CA CYS A 142 -24.31 2.37 26.50
C CYS A 142 -22.85 2.78 26.72
N ASN A 143 -22.12 2.02 27.54
CA ASN A 143 -20.70 2.25 27.80
C ASN A 143 -19.87 1.92 26.55
N PRO A 144 -19.19 2.91 25.92
CA PRO A 144 -18.42 2.69 24.70
C PRO A 144 -17.27 1.69 24.85
N MET A 145 -16.67 1.61 26.05
CA MET A 145 -15.56 0.69 26.32
C MET A 145 -16.04 -0.77 26.41
N ASP A 146 -17.23 -1.00 26.97
CA ASP A 146 -17.81 -2.33 27.03
C ASP A 146 -18.36 -2.76 25.66
N LEU A 147 -18.99 -1.85 24.91
CA LEU A 147 -19.34 -2.08 23.50
C LEU A 147 -18.11 -2.54 22.70
N ARG A 148 -16.97 -1.85 22.86
CA ARG A 148 -15.72 -2.22 22.18
C ARG A 148 -15.25 -3.63 22.57
N ARG A 149 -15.29 -4.00 23.84
CA ARG A 149 -14.93 -5.36 24.29
C ARG A 149 -15.84 -6.41 23.69
N GLY A 150 -17.15 -6.15 23.63
CA GLY A 150 -18.12 -7.02 22.97
C GLY A 150 -17.88 -7.17 21.48
N ILE A 151 -17.55 -6.06 20.78
CA ILE A 151 -17.18 -6.10 19.37
C ILE A 151 -15.93 -6.96 19.15
N GLN A 152 -14.88 -6.79 19.97
CA GLN A 152 -13.65 -7.57 19.86
C GLN A 152 -13.90 -9.07 20.05
N ALA A 153 -14.62 -9.46 21.12
CA ALA A 153 -14.97 -10.86 21.37
C ALA A 153 -15.80 -11.48 20.23
N ALA A 154 -16.73 -10.71 19.66
CA ALA A 154 -17.52 -11.15 18.51
C ALA A 154 -16.64 -11.37 17.26
N VAL A 155 -15.72 -10.47 16.98
CA VAL A 155 -14.81 -10.58 15.82
C VAL A 155 -13.90 -11.80 15.97
N GLU A 156 -13.34 -12.02 17.16
CA GLU A 156 -12.52 -13.21 17.44
C GLU A 156 -13.30 -14.50 17.20
N SER A 157 -14.56 -14.58 17.68
CA SER A 157 -15.44 -15.72 17.45
C SER A 157 -15.76 -15.94 15.97
N VAL A 158 -16.03 -14.86 15.22
CA VAL A 158 -16.25 -14.94 13.76
C VAL A 158 -15.00 -15.45 13.03
N VAL A 159 -13.83 -14.91 13.35
CA VAL A 159 -12.55 -15.33 12.73
C VAL A 159 -12.27 -16.79 13.02
N GLU A 160 -12.47 -17.25 14.25
CA GLU A 160 -12.31 -18.66 14.62
C GLU A 160 -13.28 -19.58 13.86
N PHE A 161 -14.54 -19.17 13.73
CA PHE A 161 -15.55 -19.90 12.95
C PHE A 161 -15.14 -20.00 11.47
N LEU A 162 -14.71 -18.91 10.86
CA LEU A 162 -14.24 -18.89 9.46
C LEU A 162 -12.98 -19.75 9.27
N GLN A 163 -12.04 -19.71 10.22
CA GLN A 163 -10.83 -20.53 10.21
C GLN A 163 -11.15 -22.04 10.23
N LYS A 164 -12.17 -22.45 10.97
CA LYS A 164 -12.60 -23.86 11.03
C LYS A 164 -13.28 -24.34 9.75
N ASN A 165 -13.90 -23.43 9.00
CA ASN A 165 -14.69 -23.75 7.81
C ASN A 165 -13.98 -23.39 6.50
N LYS A 166 -12.75 -22.93 6.54
CA LYS A 166 -11.96 -22.66 5.35
C LYS A 166 -11.53 -23.95 4.65
N ARG A 167 -11.29 -23.86 3.35
CA ARG A 167 -10.80 -24.94 2.52
C ARG A 167 -9.52 -24.51 1.80
N ASP A 168 -8.51 -25.36 1.76
CA ASP A 168 -7.27 -25.09 1.04
C ASP A 168 -7.45 -25.29 -0.47
N ILE A 169 -6.77 -24.47 -1.27
CA ILE A 169 -6.76 -24.59 -2.74
C ILE A 169 -5.84 -25.74 -3.16
N THR A 170 -6.40 -26.63 -3.97
CA THR A 170 -5.68 -27.79 -4.50
C THR A 170 -5.50 -27.76 -6.01
N THR A 171 -6.37 -27.08 -6.75
CA THR A 171 -6.41 -27.15 -8.21
C THR A 171 -6.18 -25.80 -8.89
N SER A 172 -5.59 -25.83 -10.12
CA SER A 172 -5.44 -24.64 -10.97
C SER A 172 -6.80 -24.02 -11.37
N ALA A 173 -7.86 -24.84 -11.44
CA ALA A 173 -9.21 -24.35 -11.71
C ALA A 173 -9.76 -23.48 -10.58
N GLU A 174 -9.52 -23.85 -9.32
CA GLU A 174 -9.90 -23.02 -8.15
C GLU A 174 -9.13 -21.69 -8.14
N ILE A 175 -7.86 -21.69 -8.53
CA ILE A 175 -7.04 -20.49 -8.71
C ILE A 175 -7.69 -19.56 -9.76
N ALA A 176 -8.07 -20.11 -10.92
CA ALA A 176 -8.73 -19.35 -11.97
C ALA A 176 -10.08 -18.78 -11.51
N GLN A 177 -10.84 -19.50 -10.71
CA GLN A 177 -12.12 -19.04 -10.15
C GLN A 177 -11.93 -17.87 -9.18
N VAL A 178 -11.00 -17.97 -8.23
CA VAL A 178 -10.69 -16.85 -7.31
C VAL A 178 -10.26 -15.60 -8.09
N ALA A 179 -9.33 -15.77 -9.03
CA ALA A 179 -8.87 -14.66 -9.85
C ALA A 179 -10.01 -14.04 -10.69
N THR A 180 -10.91 -14.86 -11.23
CA THR A 180 -12.09 -14.40 -11.99
C THR A 180 -13.02 -13.57 -11.12
N ILE A 181 -13.29 -13.99 -9.89
CA ILE A 181 -14.18 -13.26 -8.97
C ILE A 181 -13.56 -11.90 -8.59
N SER A 182 -12.30 -11.86 -8.22
CA SER A 182 -11.60 -10.62 -7.90
C SER A 182 -11.48 -9.69 -9.11
N ALA A 183 -11.34 -10.26 -10.33
CA ALA A 183 -11.37 -9.52 -11.60
C ALA A 183 -12.79 -9.09 -12.03
N ASN A 184 -13.78 -9.04 -11.14
CA ASN A 184 -15.17 -8.69 -11.44
C ASN A 184 -15.88 -9.60 -12.47
N GLY A 185 -15.55 -10.89 -12.51
CA GLY A 185 -16.13 -11.89 -13.40
C GLY A 185 -15.43 -12.03 -14.75
N ASP A 186 -14.27 -11.40 -14.95
CA ASP A 186 -13.48 -11.53 -16.17
C ASP A 186 -12.71 -12.85 -16.20
N VAL A 187 -13.27 -13.82 -16.96
CA VAL A 187 -12.70 -15.18 -17.09
C VAL A 187 -11.33 -15.15 -17.78
N HIS A 188 -11.08 -14.20 -18.68
CA HIS A 188 -9.81 -14.08 -19.37
C HIS A 188 -8.67 -13.75 -18.40
N ILE A 189 -8.89 -12.77 -17.51
CA ILE A 189 -7.94 -12.42 -16.44
C ILE A 189 -7.71 -13.62 -15.53
N GLY A 190 -8.78 -14.30 -15.10
CA GLY A 190 -8.67 -15.48 -14.24
C GLY A 190 -7.81 -16.59 -14.85
N GLN A 191 -8.06 -16.91 -16.11
CA GLN A 191 -7.30 -17.94 -16.82
C GLN A 191 -5.83 -17.54 -17.02
N MET A 192 -5.56 -16.29 -17.33
CA MET A 192 -4.20 -15.79 -17.53
C MET A 192 -3.37 -15.86 -16.23
N ILE A 193 -3.95 -15.53 -15.08
CA ILE A 193 -3.29 -15.65 -13.79
C ILE A 193 -3.04 -17.12 -13.44
N ALA A 194 -4.01 -18.00 -13.65
CA ALA A 194 -3.83 -19.43 -13.42
C ALA A 194 -2.70 -20.00 -14.28
N ASN A 195 -2.66 -19.66 -15.57
CA ASN A 195 -1.59 -20.06 -16.49
C ASN A 195 -0.23 -19.49 -16.06
N ALA A 196 -0.20 -18.26 -15.55
CA ALA A 196 1.03 -17.66 -15.01
C ALA A 196 1.53 -18.44 -13.79
N MET A 197 0.64 -18.75 -12.83
CA MET A 197 1.01 -19.53 -11.64
C MET A 197 1.43 -20.97 -11.97
N GLU A 198 0.84 -21.59 -12.97
CA GLU A 198 1.26 -22.91 -13.43
C GLU A 198 2.69 -22.90 -13.98
N LYS A 199 3.07 -21.84 -14.71
CA LYS A 199 4.42 -21.71 -15.30
C LYS A 199 5.51 -21.41 -14.27
N VAL A 200 5.24 -20.53 -13.31
CA VAL A 200 6.25 -20.11 -12.31
C VAL A 200 6.14 -20.83 -10.96
N GLY A 201 5.09 -21.63 -10.78
CA GLY A 201 4.80 -22.33 -9.52
C GLY A 201 4.11 -21.45 -8.47
N LYS A 202 3.68 -22.07 -7.36
CA LYS A 202 2.96 -21.39 -6.27
C LYS A 202 3.76 -20.28 -5.59
N GLU A 203 5.07 -20.47 -5.47
CA GLU A 203 6.04 -19.51 -4.90
C GLU A 203 6.58 -18.52 -5.95
N GLY A 204 6.23 -18.71 -7.22
CA GLY A 204 6.71 -17.90 -8.33
C GLY A 204 6.20 -16.47 -8.28
N VAL A 205 6.98 -15.56 -8.83
CA VAL A 205 6.64 -14.14 -8.90
C VAL A 205 5.88 -13.84 -10.17
N ILE A 206 4.73 -13.19 -10.03
CA ILE A 206 3.94 -12.68 -11.14
C ILE A 206 3.83 -11.17 -10.98
N THR A 207 4.13 -10.43 -12.04
CA THR A 207 4.03 -8.95 -12.08
C THR A 207 3.15 -8.51 -13.25
N CYS A 208 2.48 -7.36 -13.08
CA CYS A 208 1.68 -6.75 -14.13
C CYS A 208 2.36 -5.47 -14.60
N LYS A 209 2.57 -5.34 -15.92
CA LYS A 209 3.10 -4.12 -16.56
C LYS A 209 2.16 -3.66 -17.67
N GLU A 210 2.21 -2.38 -17.99
CA GLU A 210 1.50 -1.86 -19.17
C GLU A 210 2.13 -2.40 -20.45
N GLY A 211 1.32 -3.00 -21.30
CA GLY A 211 1.70 -3.48 -22.61
C GLY A 211 1.68 -2.36 -23.64
N LYS A 212 2.28 -2.62 -24.78
CA LYS A 212 2.24 -1.72 -25.95
C LYS A 212 1.27 -2.21 -27.03
N THR A 213 0.67 -3.36 -26.81
CA THR A 213 -0.26 -4.03 -27.72
C THR A 213 -1.71 -3.90 -27.22
N VAL A 214 -2.67 -4.17 -28.08
CA VAL A 214 -4.10 -4.16 -27.70
C VAL A 214 -4.45 -5.44 -26.91
N ALA A 215 -3.75 -6.54 -27.16
CA ALA A 215 -3.96 -7.81 -26.50
C ALA A 215 -3.07 -7.95 -25.26
N ASP A 216 -3.56 -8.68 -24.25
CA ASP A 216 -2.77 -9.06 -23.10
C ASP A 216 -1.79 -10.17 -23.46
N GLU A 217 -0.57 -10.08 -22.93
CA GLU A 217 0.49 -11.05 -23.19
C GLU A 217 1.07 -11.58 -21.88
N LEU A 218 1.33 -12.89 -21.82
CA LEU A 218 2.02 -13.54 -20.70
C LEU A 218 3.43 -13.92 -21.15
N GLU A 219 4.41 -13.28 -20.60
CA GLU A 219 5.84 -13.56 -20.80
C GLU A 219 6.45 -14.13 -19.51
N VAL A 220 7.23 -15.18 -19.63
CA VAL A 220 8.04 -15.68 -18.49
C VAL A 220 9.48 -15.29 -18.75
N THR A 221 10.06 -14.56 -17.83
CA THR A 221 11.42 -14.05 -17.91
C THR A 221 12.26 -14.53 -16.74
N GLU A 222 13.56 -14.55 -16.92
CA GLU A 222 14.49 -14.79 -15.85
C GLU A 222 14.49 -13.61 -14.89
N GLY A 223 14.45 -13.90 -13.62
CA GLY A 223 14.38 -12.87 -12.60
C GLY A 223 14.26 -13.44 -11.20
N MET A 224 14.37 -12.56 -10.22
CA MET A 224 14.29 -12.93 -8.82
C MET A 224 13.58 -11.85 -8.00
N ARG A 225 12.75 -12.27 -7.04
CA ARG A 225 12.18 -11.41 -6.01
C ARG A 225 12.82 -11.70 -4.67
N PHE A 226 13.08 -10.66 -3.89
CA PHE A 226 13.46 -10.80 -2.49
C PHE A 226 12.76 -9.77 -1.61
N ASP A 227 12.53 -10.15 -0.35
CA ASP A 227 11.69 -9.43 0.61
C ASP A 227 12.49 -8.33 1.33
N ARG A 228 12.99 -7.35 0.57
CA ARG A 228 13.59 -6.11 1.07
C ARG A 228 13.32 -5.00 0.08
N GLY A 229 12.91 -3.85 0.58
CA GLY A 229 12.61 -2.66 -0.21
C GLY A 229 13.66 -1.57 -0.08
N PHE A 230 13.32 -0.38 -0.56
CA PHE A 230 14.21 0.77 -0.51
C PHE A 230 14.51 1.23 0.93
N VAL A 231 15.75 1.66 1.16
CA VAL A 231 16.21 2.17 2.48
C VAL A 231 15.53 3.49 2.84
N SER A 232 15.16 4.29 1.85
CA SER A 232 14.55 5.61 2.07
C SER A 232 13.46 5.92 1.03
N PRO A 233 12.32 6.49 1.47
CA PRO A 233 11.25 6.94 0.56
C PRO A 233 11.69 8.01 -0.44
N TYR A 234 12.79 8.70 -0.18
CA TYR A 234 13.33 9.70 -1.12
C TYR A 234 13.80 9.08 -2.45
N PHE A 235 13.96 7.76 -2.53
CA PHE A 235 14.29 7.06 -3.77
C PHE A 235 13.10 6.81 -4.68
N ILE A 236 11.88 7.00 -4.24
CA ILE A 236 10.66 6.77 -5.02
C ILE A 236 10.69 7.57 -6.32
N THR A 237 10.45 6.90 -7.44
CA THR A 237 10.34 7.50 -8.78
C THR A 237 8.88 7.71 -9.18
N ASP A 238 8.02 6.76 -8.87
CA ASP A 238 6.57 6.88 -9.07
C ASP A 238 5.86 7.13 -7.73
N THR A 239 5.47 8.37 -7.51
CA THR A 239 4.77 8.79 -6.28
C THR A 239 3.35 8.24 -6.17
N LYS A 240 2.71 7.83 -7.28
CA LYS A 240 1.35 7.27 -7.26
C LYS A 240 1.36 5.85 -6.72
N SER A 241 2.25 5.01 -7.22
CA SER A 241 2.40 3.63 -6.80
C SER A 241 3.39 3.44 -5.64
N GLN A 242 4.07 4.51 -5.18
CA GLN A 242 5.08 4.48 -4.11
C GLN A 242 6.22 3.48 -4.40
N LYS A 243 6.69 3.43 -5.65
CA LYS A 243 7.70 2.49 -6.12
C LYS A 243 8.90 3.21 -6.72
N VAL A 244 10.03 2.50 -6.77
CA VAL A 244 11.18 2.84 -7.59
C VAL A 244 11.16 1.91 -8.80
N GLU A 245 11.15 2.46 -10.00
CA GLU A 245 11.22 1.70 -11.24
C GLU A 245 12.38 2.23 -12.08
N PHE A 246 13.31 1.35 -12.43
CA PHE A 246 14.43 1.64 -13.30
C PHE A 246 14.50 0.66 -14.47
N GLU A 247 14.80 1.19 -15.64
CA GLU A 247 15.12 0.42 -16.84
C GLU A 247 16.64 0.36 -17.06
N ASN A 248 17.15 -0.80 -17.38
CA ASN A 248 18.56 -1.10 -17.61
C ASN A 248 19.51 -0.57 -16.50
N PRO A 249 19.20 -0.77 -15.20
CA PRO A 249 20.06 -0.30 -14.14
C PRO A 249 21.35 -1.11 -14.03
N LEU A 250 22.38 -0.48 -13.46
CA LEU A 250 23.54 -1.15 -12.91
C LEU A 250 23.26 -1.58 -11.47
N ILE A 251 23.84 -2.69 -11.04
CA ILE A 251 23.64 -3.23 -9.68
C ILE A 251 24.98 -3.38 -8.99
N LEU A 252 25.14 -2.73 -7.85
CA LEU A 252 26.25 -2.91 -6.93
C LEU A 252 25.83 -3.86 -5.81
N LEU A 253 26.52 -4.99 -5.66
CA LEU A 253 26.25 -6.00 -4.64
C LEU A 253 27.35 -5.98 -3.58
N SER A 254 27.00 -5.67 -2.32
CA SER A 254 27.96 -5.64 -1.21
C SER A 254 27.49 -6.46 -0.02
N GLU A 255 28.36 -7.29 0.49
CA GLU A 255 28.12 -8.01 1.74
C GLU A 255 28.25 -7.09 2.97
N LYS A 256 28.98 -5.98 2.80
CA LYS A 256 29.27 -5.02 3.86
C LYS A 256 28.23 -3.91 3.96
N LYS A 257 28.21 -3.33 5.14
CA LYS A 257 27.57 -2.06 5.41
C LYS A 257 28.37 -0.92 4.76
N ILE A 258 27.66 -0.03 4.06
CA ILE A 258 28.26 1.12 3.38
C ILE A 258 27.90 2.40 4.14
N SER A 259 28.89 3.07 4.70
CA SER A 259 28.70 4.34 5.43
C SER A 259 29.55 5.47 4.87
N ALA A 260 30.73 5.16 4.31
CA ALA A 260 31.65 6.14 3.75
C ALA A 260 31.31 6.46 2.29
N VAL A 261 31.46 7.72 1.92
CA VAL A 261 31.20 8.18 0.53
C VAL A 261 32.21 7.60 -0.45
N GLN A 262 33.46 7.41 -0.01
CA GLN A 262 34.55 6.88 -0.84
C GLN A 262 34.23 5.49 -1.40
N ASP A 263 33.45 4.69 -0.69
CA ASP A 263 33.07 3.33 -1.10
C ASP A 263 32.11 3.30 -2.29
N ILE A 264 31.34 4.38 -2.48
CA ILE A 264 30.32 4.44 -3.54
C ILE A 264 30.71 5.31 -4.73
N ILE A 265 31.71 6.18 -4.59
CA ILE A 265 32.13 7.12 -5.65
C ILE A 265 32.43 6.39 -6.96
N PRO A 266 33.24 5.31 -7.01
CA PRO A 266 33.53 4.65 -8.28
C PRO A 266 32.27 4.13 -8.99
N ALA A 267 31.34 3.54 -8.25
CA ALA A 267 30.07 3.05 -8.82
C ALA A 267 29.17 4.21 -9.33
N LEU A 268 29.13 5.34 -8.61
CA LEU A 268 28.40 6.54 -9.06
C LEU A 268 29.04 7.16 -10.31
N GLU A 269 30.35 7.15 -10.42
CA GLU A 269 31.07 7.62 -11.61
C GLU A 269 30.79 6.73 -12.82
N VAL A 270 30.82 5.40 -12.66
CA VAL A 270 30.45 4.45 -13.73
C VAL A 270 29.02 4.68 -14.19
N SER A 271 28.07 4.83 -13.24
CA SER A 271 26.66 5.12 -13.55
C SER A 271 26.51 6.42 -14.34
N THR A 272 27.24 7.47 -13.95
CA THR A 272 27.23 8.77 -14.62
C THR A 272 27.81 8.68 -16.05
N GLN A 273 28.93 7.98 -16.20
CA GLN A 273 29.59 7.79 -17.51
C GLN A 273 28.71 7.00 -18.48
N GLN A 274 28.08 5.94 -17.99
CA GLN A 274 27.18 5.11 -18.80
C GLN A 274 25.77 5.67 -18.95
N ARG A 275 25.40 6.69 -18.19
CA ARG A 275 24.05 7.28 -18.11
C ARG A 275 22.98 6.24 -17.78
N ARG A 276 23.31 5.32 -16.91
CA ARG A 276 22.40 4.25 -16.46
C ARG A 276 22.08 4.42 -14.98
N PRO A 277 20.84 4.11 -14.54
CA PRO A 277 20.50 4.10 -13.11
C PRO A 277 21.39 3.14 -12.32
N LEU A 278 21.64 3.44 -11.05
CA LEU A 278 22.40 2.59 -10.14
C LEU A 278 21.51 2.10 -9.00
N VAL A 279 21.51 0.81 -8.74
CA VAL A 279 20.90 0.22 -7.56
C VAL A 279 22.00 -0.39 -6.69
N ILE A 280 22.06 0.03 -5.43
CA ILE A 280 23.01 -0.44 -4.46
C ILE A 280 22.29 -1.43 -3.53
N ILE A 281 22.72 -2.70 -3.53
CA ILE A 281 22.20 -3.74 -2.64
C ILE A 281 23.33 -4.10 -1.67
N ALA A 282 23.18 -3.67 -0.41
CA ALA A 282 24.20 -3.86 0.62
C ALA A 282 23.59 -4.32 1.94
N GLU A 283 24.39 -4.82 2.88
CA GLU A 283 23.89 -5.15 4.22
C GLU A 283 23.09 -4.00 4.84
N ASP A 284 23.66 -2.81 4.81
CA ASP A 284 22.98 -1.54 5.13
C ASP A 284 23.68 -0.39 4.42
N ILE A 285 22.93 0.69 4.21
CA ILE A 285 23.48 1.93 3.65
C ILE A 285 23.03 3.07 4.55
N GLU A 286 24.00 3.76 5.15
CA GLU A 286 23.71 4.80 6.14
C GLU A 286 24.70 5.96 6.07
N GLY A 287 24.54 6.95 6.95
CA GLY A 287 25.45 8.07 7.13
C GLY A 287 25.64 8.92 5.88
N GLU A 288 26.89 9.24 5.58
CA GLU A 288 27.25 10.11 4.47
C GLU A 288 26.96 9.48 3.11
N ALA A 289 27.15 8.18 2.94
CA ALA A 289 26.87 7.47 1.71
C ALA A 289 25.39 7.57 1.31
N LEU A 290 24.47 7.33 2.25
CA LEU A 290 23.04 7.47 2.02
C LEU A 290 22.66 8.93 1.68
N ALA A 291 23.21 9.90 2.42
CA ALA A 291 22.93 11.31 2.19
C ALA A 291 23.36 11.77 0.78
N VAL A 292 24.53 11.32 0.31
CA VAL A 292 25.04 11.63 -1.05
C VAL A 292 24.15 11.01 -2.12
N CYS A 293 23.70 9.75 -1.96
CA CYS A 293 22.77 9.12 -2.89
C CYS A 293 21.45 9.91 -2.99
N ILE A 294 20.85 10.29 -1.86
CA ILE A 294 19.60 11.05 -1.81
C ILE A 294 19.78 12.43 -2.45
N LEU A 295 20.87 13.15 -2.13
CA LEU A 295 21.14 14.47 -2.70
C LEU A 295 21.31 14.44 -4.21
N ASN A 296 22.06 13.48 -4.76
CA ASN A 296 22.24 13.32 -6.19
C ASN A 296 20.93 13.02 -6.91
N LYS A 297 20.09 12.15 -6.33
CA LYS A 297 18.77 11.87 -6.86
C LYS A 297 17.86 13.09 -6.83
N LEU A 298 17.79 13.83 -5.72
CA LEU A 298 16.95 15.03 -5.59
C LEU A 298 17.38 16.15 -6.52
N ARG A 299 18.68 16.26 -6.80
CA ARG A 299 19.22 17.22 -7.79
C ARG A 299 19.00 16.79 -9.23
N GLY A 300 18.46 15.60 -9.47
CA GLY A 300 18.28 15.06 -10.82
C GLY A 300 19.58 14.73 -11.56
N GLN A 301 20.71 14.68 -10.87
CA GLN A 301 22.02 14.42 -11.47
C GLN A 301 22.21 12.93 -11.74
N LEU A 302 21.66 12.08 -10.88
CA LEU A 302 21.79 10.63 -10.96
C LEU A 302 20.50 9.92 -10.53
N GLN A 303 20.13 8.88 -11.25
CA GLN A 303 19.08 7.97 -10.83
C GLN A 303 19.72 6.88 -9.98
N VAL A 304 19.52 6.94 -8.66
CA VAL A 304 20.10 5.99 -7.72
C VAL A 304 19.05 5.54 -6.70
N ALA A 305 19.13 4.27 -6.32
CA ALA A 305 18.36 3.72 -5.21
C ALA A 305 19.22 2.79 -4.37
N ALA A 306 18.89 2.67 -3.10
CA ALA A 306 19.56 1.83 -2.13
C ALA A 306 18.57 0.85 -1.49
N VAL A 307 18.95 -0.42 -1.43
CA VAL A 307 18.15 -1.53 -0.91
C VAL A 307 18.98 -2.33 0.09
N LYS A 308 18.36 -2.81 1.17
CA LYS A 308 19.05 -3.72 2.10
C LYS A 308 19.11 -5.14 1.51
N ALA A 309 20.26 -5.78 1.66
CA ALA A 309 20.42 -7.17 1.24
C ALA A 309 19.49 -8.10 2.03
N PRO A 310 18.85 -9.08 1.39
CA PRO A 310 17.98 -10.03 2.04
C PRO A 310 18.76 -11.07 2.87
N GLY A 311 18.14 -11.59 3.94
CA GLY A 311 18.72 -12.59 4.81
C GLY A 311 19.71 -12.03 5.83
N PHE A 312 20.31 -12.94 6.61
CA PHE A 312 21.30 -12.66 7.66
C PHE A 312 22.43 -13.67 7.58
N GLY A 313 23.65 -13.27 7.96
CA GLY A 313 24.83 -14.14 8.01
C GLY A 313 25.12 -14.85 6.68
N ASP A 314 25.37 -16.16 6.73
CA ASP A 314 25.72 -16.97 5.54
C ASP A 314 24.59 -17.08 4.51
N ASN A 315 23.33 -16.99 4.96
CA ASN A 315 22.20 -16.96 4.04
C ASN A 315 22.21 -15.68 3.19
N ARG A 316 22.58 -14.52 3.76
CA ARG A 316 22.77 -13.27 3.01
C ARG A 316 23.84 -13.41 1.93
N LYS A 317 25.01 -13.97 2.29
CA LYS A 317 26.10 -14.24 1.34
C LYS A 317 25.63 -15.08 0.16
N SER A 318 24.90 -16.14 0.48
CA SER A 318 24.35 -17.06 -0.50
C SER A 318 23.36 -16.39 -1.46
N ILE A 319 22.45 -15.55 -0.94
CA ILE A 319 21.46 -14.84 -1.77
C ILE A 319 22.14 -13.75 -2.61
N LEU A 320 23.12 -13.03 -2.06
CA LEU A 320 23.92 -12.08 -2.85
C LEU A 320 24.69 -12.78 -3.96
N GLY A 321 25.24 -13.97 -3.70
CA GLY A 321 25.86 -14.80 -4.73
C GLY A 321 24.89 -15.24 -5.83
N ASP A 322 23.64 -15.58 -5.48
CA ASP A 322 22.59 -15.91 -6.44
C ASP A 322 22.21 -14.69 -7.31
N LEU A 323 22.13 -13.51 -6.67
CA LEU A 323 21.89 -12.24 -7.39
C LEU A 323 23.07 -11.88 -8.31
N ALA A 324 24.30 -12.12 -7.90
CA ALA A 324 25.48 -11.89 -8.73
C ALA A 324 25.46 -12.75 -10.00
N ILE A 325 25.14 -14.03 -9.87
CA ILE A 325 24.99 -14.94 -11.01
C ILE A 325 23.85 -14.52 -11.93
N LEU A 326 22.72 -14.09 -11.35
CA LEU A 326 21.56 -13.61 -12.12
C LEU A 326 21.87 -12.33 -12.92
N THR A 327 22.66 -11.42 -12.35
CA THR A 327 22.92 -10.09 -12.93
C THR A 327 24.26 -9.96 -13.65
N ASP A 328 25.05 -11.04 -13.68
CA ASP A 328 26.43 -11.06 -14.19
C ASP A 328 27.33 -10.05 -13.47
N GLY A 329 27.15 -9.93 -12.14
CA GLY A 329 27.88 -9.01 -11.29
C GLY A 329 28.80 -9.73 -10.32
N THR A 330 29.56 -8.93 -9.55
CA THR A 330 30.46 -9.44 -8.51
C THR A 330 30.01 -8.97 -7.14
N VAL A 331 30.04 -9.85 -6.13
CA VAL A 331 29.77 -9.47 -4.74
C VAL A 331 31.03 -8.90 -4.12
N PHE A 332 30.96 -7.69 -3.61
CA PHE A 332 32.05 -7.04 -2.87
C PHE A 332 32.09 -7.61 -1.44
N THR A 333 33.16 -8.34 -1.12
CA THR A 333 33.37 -9.02 0.16
C THR A 333 34.83 -8.90 0.60
N ASP A 334 35.07 -8.97 1.91
CA ASP A 334 36.44 -8.97 2.47
C ASP A 334 37.24 -10.23 2.14
N GLU A 335 36.55 -11.36 1.98
CA GLU A 335 37.20 -12.66 1.77
C GLU A 335 37.99 -12.73 0.45
N LEU A 336 37.53 -11.96 -0.56
CA LEU A 336 38.18 -11.91 -1.87
C LEU A 336 39.09 -10.69 -2.05
N ASP A 337 39.30 -9.87 -1.01
CA ASP A 337 40.03 -8.57 -1.05
C ASP A 337 39.52 -7.63 -2.15
N ILE A 338 38.24 -7.80 -2.55
CA ILE A 338 37.57 -6.93 -3.53
C ILE A 338 36.97 -5.74 -2.80
N LYS A 339 37.64 -4.61 -2.88
CA LYS A 339 37.23 -3.38 -2.20
C LYS A 339 36.29 -2.55 -3.05
N LEU A 340 35.31 -1.91 -2.42
CA LEU A 340 34.32 -1.05 -3.07
C LEU A 340 34.96 0.18 -3.74
N ASP A 341 36.07 0.69 -3.19
CA ASP A 341 36.84 1.81 -3.73
C ASP A 341 37.51 1.53 -5.09
N LYS A 342 37.51 0.28 -5.54
CA LYS A 342 38.05 -0.19 -6.82
C LYS A 342 36.99 -0.78 -7.75
N ALA A 343 35.72 -0.41 -7.56
CA ALA A 343 34.65 -0.91 -8.42
C ALA A 343 34.87 -0.49 -9.89
N THR A 344 34.90 -1.49 -10.78
CA THR A 344 35.00 -1.31 -12.23
C THR A 344 33.66 -1.59 -12.90
N PRO A 345 33.42 -1.11 -14.12
CA PRO A 345 32.17 -1.39 -14.84
C PRO A 345 31.82 -2.89 -14.94
N ASP A 346 32.83 -3.75 -15.11
CA ASP A 346 32.68 -5.20 -15.28
C ASP A 346 32.30 -5.93 -13.97
N MET A 347 32.48 -5.27 -12.83
CA MET A 347 32.10 -5.82 -11.52
C MET A 347 30.65 -5.48 -11.15
N LEU A 348 30.06 -4.49 -11.82
CA LEU A 348 28.67 -4.11 -11.60
C LEU A 348 27.75 -5.02 -12.39
N GLY A 349 26.82 -5.67 -11.70
CA GLY A 349 25.76 -6.41 -12.35
C GLY A 349 24.84 -5.52 -13.18
N SER A 350 24.12 -6.12 -14.10
CA SER A 350 23.12 -5.39 -14.88
C SER A 350 21.84 -6.21 -15.07
N THR A 351 20.72 -5.51 -15.27
CA THR A 351 19.41 -6.13 -15.47
C THR A 351 18.56 -5.29 -16.41
N GLY A 352 17.60 -5.90 -17.09
CA GLY A 352 16.69 -5.18 -17.99
C GLY A 352 15.75 -4.24 -17.25
N SER A 353 15.24 -4.62 -16.09
CA SER A 353 14.47 -3.70 -15.24
C SER A 353 14.47 -4.15 -13.78
N ILE A 354 14.33 -3.18 -12.87
CA ILE A 354 14.17 -3.42 -11.45
C ILE A 354 13.00 -2.60 -10.91
N THR A 355 12.19 -3.23 -10.07
CA THR A 355 11.09 -2.58 -9.35
C THR A 355 11.30 -2.77 -7.86
N ILE A 356 11.36 -1.68 -7.11
CA ILE A 356 11.58 -1.69 -5.67
C ILE A 356 10.38 -1.04 -4.99
N THR A 357 9.74 -1.77 -4.09
CA THR A 357 8.68 -1.28 -3.22
C THR A 357 9.24 -0.98 -1.82
N LYS A 358 8.38 -0.68 -0.87
CA LYS A 358 8.77 -0.50 0.53
C LYS A 358 9.31 -1.81 1.15
N GLU A 359 8.82 -2.95 0.71
CA GLU A 359 9.07 -4.26 1.33
C GLU A 359 9.76 -5.26 0.41
N ASP A 360 9.64 -5.09 -0.90
CA ASP A 360 10.10 -6.04 -1.91
C ASP A 360 10.97 -5.39 -2.98
N THR A 361 11.86 -6.19 -3.55
CA THR A 361 12.62 -5.87 -4.76
C THR A 361 12.47 -6.99 -5.77
N ILE A 362 12.13 -6.64 -7.01
CA ILE A 362 11.96 -7.56 -8.14
C ILE A 362 12.97 -7.19 -9.22
N VAL A 363 13.83 -8.12 -9.55
CA VAL A 363 14.84 -8.02 -10.62
C VAL A 363 14.34 -8.82 -11.82
N LEU A 364 14.29 -8.21 -13.00
CA LEU A 364 13.79 -8.83 -14.24
C LEU A 364 14.83 -8.76 -15.36
N ASN A 365 14.95 -9.83 -16.13
CA ASN A 365 15.91 -9.91 -17.24
C ASN A 365 17.35 -9.63 -16.77
N GLY A 366 17.83 -10.40 -15.81
CA GLY A 366 19.23 -10.34 -15.41
C GLY A 366 20.16 -10.67 -16.59
N SER A 367 21.31 -10.04 -16.65
CA SER A 367 22.31 -10.25 -17.72
C SER A 367 23.09 -11.55 -17.58
N GLY A 368 22.88 -12.31 -16.48
CA GLY A 368 23.53 -13.59 -16.25
C GLY A 368 23.18 -14.64 -17.31
N SER A 369 24.12 -15.52 -17.61
CA SER A 369 23.87 -16.58 -18.58
C SER A 369 22.94 -17.66 -18.02
N LYS A 370 22.05 -18.20 -18.87
CA LYS A 370 21.16 -19.31 -18.49
C LYS A 370 21.90 -20.53 -17.98
N ASP A 371 23.05 -20.80 -18.57
CA ASP A 371 23.90 -21.93 -18.17
C ASP A 371 24.47 -21.73 -16.75
N ALA A 372 24.89 -20.52 -16.40
CA ALA A 372 25.39 -20.21 -15.05
C ALA A 372 24.25 -20.33 -13.99
N ILE A 373 23.05 -19.86 -14.32
CA ILE A 373 21.86 -19.99 -13.47
C ILE A 373 21.50 -21.47 -13.29
N ALA A 374 21.48 -22.25 -14.39
CA ALA A 374 21.20 -23.69 -14.33
C ALA A 374 22.24 -24.44 -13.48
N GLN A 375 23.53 -24.16 -13.65
CA GLN A 375 24.62 -24.76 -12.82
C GLN A 375 24.43 -24.39 -11.35
N ARG A 376 24.03 -23.16 -11.03
CA ARG A 376 23.77 -22.75 -9.65
C ARG A 376 22.58 -23.51 -9.05
N CYS A 377 21.51 -23.69 -9.82
CA CYS A 377 20.36 -24.50 -9.40
C CYS A 377 20.77 -25.96 -9.11
N GLU A 378 21.62 -26.56 -9.96
CA GLU A 378 22.14 -27.93 -9.72
C GLU A 378 23.02 -28.01 -8.47
N GLN A 379 23.84 -27.00 -8.20
CA GLN A 379 24.63 -26.95 -6.96
C GLN A 379 23.69 -26.93 -5.73
N ILE A 380 22.66 -26.11 -5.74
CA ILE A 380 21.70 -26.03 -4.63
C ILE A 380 20.96 -27.38 -4.48
N ARG A 381 20.54 -28.03 -5.57
CA ARG A 381 19.90 -29.37 -5.53
C ARG A 381 20.86 -30.42 -4.94
N GLY A 382 22.13 -30.35 -5.29
CA GLY A 382 23.16 -31.24 -4.72
C GLY A 382 23.26 -31.12 -3.19
N VAL A 383 23.24 -29.89 -2.65
CA VAL A 383 23.27 -29.66 -1.20
C VAL A 383 21.96 -30.09 -0.52
N ILE A 384 20.82 -29.91 -1.15
CA ILE A 384 19.52 -30.40 -0.64
C ILE A 384 19.49 -31.93 -0.54
N ALA A 385 20.12 -32.63 -1.51
CA ALA A 385 20.19 -34.08 -1.55
C ALA A 385 21.18 -34.67 -0.54
N ASP A 386 22.06 -33.86 0.04
CA ASP A 386 23.03 -34.32 1.03
C ASP A 386 22.33 -34.75 2.34
N PRO A 387 22.51 -35.99 2.80
CA PRO A 387 21.91 -36.46 4.04
C PRO A 387 22.38 -35.72 5.30
N THR A 388 23.50 -35.01 5.23
CA THR A 388 24.06 -34.27 6.38
C THR A 388 23.44 -32.90 6.56
N THR A 389 22.71 -32.38 5.56
CA THR A 389 22.05 -31.08 5.60
C THR A 389 20.83 -31.14 6.54
N SER A 390 20.73 -30.17 7.47
CA SER A 390 19.61 -30.08 8.41
C SER A 390 18.28 -29.78 7.69
N GLU A 391 17.14 -30.22 8.27
CA GLU A 391 15.82 -29.98 7.68
C GLU A 391 15.52 -28.49 7.51
N TYR A 392 15.92 -27.66 8.48
CA TYR A 392 15.79 -26.20 8.38
C TYR A 392 16.60 -25.62 7.22
N GLU A 393 17.81 -26.12 7.02
CA GLU A 393 18.71 -25.69 5.95
C GLU A 393 18.19 -26.14 4.58
N LYS A 394 17.65 -27.35 4.49
CA LYS A 394 16.96 -27.85 3.30
C LYS A 394 15.77 -26.98 2.91
N GLU A 395 14.94 -26.57 3.88
CA GLU A 395 13.81 -25.66 3.64
C GLU A 395 14.29 -24.33 3.04
N LYS A 396 15.34 -23.73 3.61
CA LYS A 396 15.91 -22.48 3.09
C LYS A 396 16.56 -22.62 1.71
N LEU A 397 17.18 -23.75 1.44
CA LEU A 397 17.73 -24.06 0.13
C LEU A 397 16.63 -24.30 -0.92
N GLN A 398 15.53 -24.96 -0.54
CA GLN A 398 14.37 -25.12 -1.40
C GLN A 398 13.72 -23.77 -1.76
N GLU A 399 13.54 -22.89 -0.77
CA GLU A 399 13.05 -21.52 -0.99
C GLU A 399 13.95 -20.75 -1.97
N ARG A 400 15.29 -20.82 -1.82
CA ARG A 400 16.23 -20.18 -2.75
C ARG A 400 16.18 -20.79 -4.14
N LEU A 401 16.11 -22.12 -4.23
CA LEU A 401 15.97 -22.82 -5.51
C LEU A 401 14.71 -22.41 -6.25
N ALA A 402 13.57 -22.33 -5.56
CA ALA A 402 12.31 -21.89 -6.14
C ALA A 402 12.39 -20.45 -6.68
N LYS A 403 13.00 -19.53 -5.91
CA LYS A 403 13.21 -18.14 -6.33
C LYS A 403 14.14 -18.00 -7.55
N LEU A 404 15.15 -18.82 -7.68
CA LEU A 404 16.13 -18.75 -8.76
C LEU A 404 15.65 -19.48 -10.03
N SER A 405 15.03 -20.67 -9.88
CA SER A 405 14.60 -21.52 -11.00
C SER A 405 13.25 -21.16 -11.59
N GLY A 406 12.35 -20.57 -10.79
CA GLY A 406 10.97 -20.29 -11.20
C GLY A 406 10.84 -19.11 -12.17
N GLY A 407 11.81 -18.22 -12.21
CA GLY A 407 11.72 -16.99 -13.00
C GLY A 407 10.62 -16.05 -12.52
N VAL A 408 10.26 -15.10 -13.35
CA VAL A 408 9.17 -14.14 -13.10
C VAL A 408 8.22 -14.14 -14.30
N ALA A 409 6.94 -14.36 -14.04
CA ALA A 409 5.90 -14.16 -15.04
C ALA A 409 5.53 -12.67 -15.10
N VAL A 410 5.58 -12.09 -16.29
CA VAL A 410 5.20 -10.71 -16.55
C VAL A 410 3.93 -10.71 -17.39
N ILE A 411 2.83 -10.22 -16.83
CA ILE A 411 1.59 -9.98 -17.55
C ILE A 411 1.66 -8.56 -18.13
N LYS A 412 1.75 -8.46 -19.45
CA LYS A 412 1.68 -7.19 -20.18
C LYS A 412 0.24 -6.91 -20.52
N VAL A 413 -0.35 -5.92 -19.87
CA VAL A 413 -1.77 -5.58 -20.01
C VAL A 413 -1.96 -4.69 -21.23
N GLY A 414 -2.76 -5.18 -22.18
CA GLY A 414 -3.10 -4.48 -23.41
C GLY A 414 -4.43 -3.72 -23.32
N GLY A 415 -4.61 -2.76 -24.22
CA GLY A 415 -5.86 -2.00 -24.34
C GLY A 415 -5.78 -0.95 -25.44
N SER A 416 -6.95 -0.37 -25.77
CA SER A 416 -7.09 0.65 -26.82
C SER A 416 -6.80 2.07 -26.34
N SER A 417 -6.76 2.30 -25.02
CA SER A 417 -6.47 3.60 -24.42
C SER A 417 -5.74 3.43 -23.09
N GLU A 418 -4.97 4.45 -22.67
CA GLU A 418 -4.27 4.47 -21.38
C GLU A 418 -5.22 4.30 -20.17
N VAL A 419 -6.44 4.86 -20.27
CA VAL A 419 -7.47 4.74 -19.23
C VAL A 419 -7.94 3.29 -19.09
N GLU A 420 -8.17 2.60 -20.21
CA GLU A 420 -8.56 1.19 -20.24
C GLU A 420 -7.45 0.28 -19.71
N VAL A 421 -6.21 0.49 -20.18
CA VAL A 421 -5.04 -0.26 -19.71
C VAL A 421 -4.83 -0.09 -18.22
N GLY A 422 -4.97 1.15 -17.71
CA GLY A 422 -4.82 1.45 -16.29
C GLY A 422 -5.89 0.74 -15.43
N GLU A 423 -7.17 0.79 -15.83
CA GLU A 423 -8.26 0.11 -15.11
C GLU A 423 -8.08 -1.42 -15.15
N LYS A 424 -7.73 -1.95 -16.30
CA LYS A 424 -7.50 -3.39 -16.48
C LYS A 424 -6.29 -3.88 -15.69
N LYS A 425 -5.21 -3.08 -15.62
CA LYS A 425 -4.03 -3.37 -14.80
C LYS A 425 -4.38 -3.41 -13.31
N ASP A 426 -5.18 -2.45 -12.82
CA ASP A 426 -5.64 -2.44 -11.42
C ASP A 426 -6.39 -3.77 -11.12
N ARG A 427 -7.30 -4.22 -12.01
CA ARG A 427 -8.01 -5.52 -11.87
C ARG A 427 -7.07 -6.73 -11.88
N PHE A 428 -6.04 -6.75 -12.74
CA PHE A 428 -5.04 -7.81 -12.73
C PHE A 428 -4.27 -7.86 -11.41
N VAL A 429 -3.91 -6.70 -10.85
CA VAL A 429 -3.18 -6.61 -9.57
C VAL A 429 -4.05 -7.11 -8.42
N ASP A 430 -5.32 -6.70 -8.35
CA ASP A 430 -6.27 -7.15 -7.33
C ASP A 430 -6.48 -8.67 -7.41
N ALA A 431 -6.75 -9.19 -8.61
CA ALA A 431 -6.93 -10.62 -8.84
C ALA A 431 -5.68 -11.45 -8.50
N LEU A 432 -4.49 -10.93 -8.78
CA LEU A 432 -3.23 -11.56 -8.42
C LEU A 432 -3.04 -11.63 -6.90
N ASN A 433 -3.32 -10.53 -6.20
CA ASN A 433 -3.20 -10.45 -4.75
C ASN A 433 -4.23 -11.37 -4.05
N ALA A 434 -5.49 -11.35 -4.52
CA ALA A 434 -6.53 -12.26 -4.03
C ALA A 434 -6.13 -13.74 -4.23
N THR A 435 -5.55 -14.06 -5.38
CA THR A 435 -5.10 -15.42 -5.67
C THR A 435 -3.97 -15.86 -4.74
N ARG A 436 -2.97 -14.97 -4.49
CA ARG A 436 -1.91 -15.23 -3.51
C ARG A 436 -2.48 -15.45 -2.11
N ALA A 437 -3.36 -14.56 -1.67
CA ALA A 437 -4.01 -14.66 -0.37
C ALA A 437 -4.80 -15.99 -0.22
N ALA A 438 -5.42 -16.46 -1.29
CA ALA A 438 -6.16 -17.71 -1.31
C ALA A 438 -5.25 -18.95 -1.29
N VAL A 439 -4.10 -18.90 -1.94
CA VAL A 439 -3.08 -19.96 -1.89
C VAL A 439 -2.43 -20.04 -0.50
N GLU A 440 -2.20 -18.89 0.15
CA GLU A 440 -1.57 -18.81 1.48
C GLU A 440 -2.48 -19.32 2.60
N GLU A 441 -3.72 -18.87 2.65
CA GLU A 441 -4.60 -19.11 3.81
C GLU A 441 -5.88 -19.89 3.47
N GLY A 442 -6.13 -20.23 2.20
CA GLY A 442 -7.33 -20.96 1.77
C GLY A 442 -8.49 -20.04 1.38
N ILE A 443 -9.63 -20.68 1.10
CA ILE A 443 -10.84 -20.06 0.52
C ILE A 443 -12.07 -20.31 1.36
N LEU A 444 -13.06 -19.43 1.17
CA LEU A 444 -14.40 -19.47 1.77
C LEU A 444 -15.47 -19.31 0.67
N PRO A 445 -16.74 -19.66 0.94
CA PRO A 445 -17.87 -19.26 0.09
C PRO A 445 -17.94 -17.74 -0.04
N GLY A 446 -17.90 -17.24 -1.28
CA GLY A 446 -17.76 -15.82 -1.59
C GLY A 446 -19.06 -15.03 -1.51
N GLY A 447 -18.99 -13.78 -2.02
CA GLY A 447 -20.14 -12.87 -2.07
C GLY A 447 -20.70 -12.49 -0.71
N GLY A 448 -19.90 -12.53 0.36
CA GLY A 448 -20.30 -12.28 1.74
C GLY A 448 -21.08 -13.42 2.40
N THR A 449 -21.22 -14.56 1.72
CA THR A 449 -21.95 -15.75 2.24
C THR A 449 -21.34 -16.25 3.55
N ALA A 450 -20.01 -16.41 3.61
CA ALA A 450 -19.32 -16.89 4.80
C ALA A 450 -19.60 -16.00 6.04
N LEU A 451 -19.65 -14.67 5.85
CA LEU A 451 -20.00 -13.72 6.92
C LEU A 451 -21.47 -13.83 7.36
N ILE A 452 -22.42 -14.05 6.42
CA ILE A 452 -23.83 -14.32 6.78
C ILE A 452 -23.92 -15.58 7.63
N LYS A 453 -23.26 -16.66 7.24
CA LYS A 453 -23.26 -17.92 8.02
C LYS A 453 -22.60 -17.74 9.38
N ALA A 454 -21.53 -16.98 9.48
CA ALA A 454 -20.92 -16.62 10.75
C ALA A 454 -21.89 -15.82 11.64
N SER A 455 -22.69 -14.90 11.08
CA SER A 455 -23.69 -14.16 11.85
C SER A 455 -24.76 -15.05 12.46
N ALA A 456 -25.12 -16.14 11.79
CA ALA A 456 -26.14 -17.09 12.25
C ALA A 456 -25.60 -18.10 13.28
N HIS A 457 -24.33 -18.49 13.18
CA HIS A 457 -23.77 -19.59 13.99
C HIS A 457 -22.71 -19.15 15.01
N ALA A 458 -21.78 -18.26 14.65
CA ALA A 458 -20.63 -17.93 15.50
C ALA A 458 -20.98 -17.00 16.68
N LEU A 459 -22.05 -16.22 16.58
CA LEU A 459 -22.36 -15.14 17.52
C LEU A 459 -23.50 -15.43 18.49
N ASN A 460 -23.96 -16.69 18.58
CA ASN A 460 -25.03 -17.04 19.48
C ASN A 460 -24.55 -17.25 20.92
N ASP A 461 -23.34 -17.79 21.11
CA ASP A 461 -22.81 -18.20 22.41
C ASP A 461 -21.51 -17.47 22.79
N VAL A 462 -21.33 -16.22 22.34
CA VAL A 462 -20.14 -15.42 22.72
C VAL A 462 -20.22 -15.02 24.19
N PRO A 463 -19.24 -15.38 25.01
CA PRO A 463 -19.24 -15.05 26.43
C PRO A 463 -19.09 -13.53 26.62
N THR A 464 -20.02 -12.94 27.38
CA THR A 464 -20.05 -11.50 27.71
C THR A 464 -20.23 -11.29 29.20
N ALA A 465 -19.55 -10.28 29.76
CA ALA A 465 -19.62 -9.98 31.18
C ALA A 465 -20.84 -9.13 31.58
N ASN A 466 -21.39 -8.35 30.64
CA ASN A 466 -22.51 -7.45 30.89
C ASN A 466 -23.34 -7.20 29.61
N PHE A 467 -24.46 -6.49 29.79
CA PHE A 467 -25.41 -6.19 28.71
C PHE A 467 -24.79 -5.33 27.59
N ASP A 468 -23.95 -4.38 27.92
CA ASP A 468 -23.31 -3.51 26.90
C ASP A 468 -22.35 -4.31 26.01
N GLN A 469 -21.64 -5.30 26.57
CA GLN A 469 -20.84 -6.22 25.75
C GLN A 469 -21.70 -7.07 24.85
N GLN A 470 -22.87 -7.54 25.34
CA GLN A 470 -23.82 -8.28 24.51
C GLN A 470 -24.36 -7.44 23.34
N LEU A 471 -24.60 -6.15 23.57
CA LEU A 471 -24.93 -5.21 22.50
C LEU A 471 -23.77 -5.07 21.50
N GLY A 472 -22.52 -5.07 21.96
CA GLY A 472 -21.33 -5.09 21.11
C GLY A 472 -21.32 -6.31 20.17
N VAL A 473 -21.66 -7.49 20.67
CA VAL A 473 -21.83 -8.70 19.83
C VAL A 473 -22.95 -8.53 18.80
N SER A 474 -24.08 -7.95 19.22
CA SER A 474 -25.22 -7.68 18.32
C SER A 474 -24.87 -6.68 17.21
N ILE A 475 -24.03 -5.68 17.48
CA ILE A 475 -23.50 -4.74 16.49
C ILE A 475 -22.76 -5.50 15.40
N VAL A 476 -21.82 -6.39 15.76
CA VAL A 476 -21.07 -7.20 14.79
C VAL A 476 -22.01 -8.13 14.01
N LYS A 477 -22.94 -8.80 14.69
CA LYS A 477 -23.94 -9.69 14.06
C LYS A 477 -24.70 -9.01 12.91
N ASN A 478 -25.10 -7.77 13.11
CA ASN A 478 -25.79 -6.98 12.09
C ASN A 478 -24.83 -6.47 11.00
N ALA A 479 -23.64 -6.00 11.41
CA ALA A 479 -22.69 -5.35 10.51
C ALA A 479 -22.10 -6.33 9.48
N ILE A 480 -21.77 -7.57 9.87
CA ILE A 480 -21.14 -8.55 8.97
C ILE A 480 -22.09 -9.05 7.85
N THR A 481 -23.38 -8.77 7.93
CA THR A 481 -24.31 -9.02 6.82
C THR A 481 -24.30 -7.94 5.75
N ARG A 482 -23.72 -6.76 6.04
CA ARG A 482 -23.77 -5.58 5.15
C ARG A 482 -23.05 -5.76 3.83
N PRO A 483 -21.88 -6.41 3.72
CA PRO A 483 -21.23 -6.63 2.43
C PRO A 483 -22.15 -7.37 1.45
N ALA A 484 -22.74 -8.50 1.87
CA ALA A 484 -23.68 -9.25 1.04
C ALA A 484 -24.91 -8.43 0.67
N ARG A 485 -25.50 -7.68 1.64
CA ARG A 485 -26.62 -6.77 1.36
C ARG A 485 -26.26 -5.75 0.28
N THR A 486 -25.09 -5.14 0.38
CA THR A 486 -24.63 -4.15 -0.60
C THR A 486 -24.45 -4.77 -1.99
N ILE A 487 -23.90 -5.98 -2.09
CA ILE A 487 -23.77 -6.71 -3.36
C ILE A 487 -25.15 -6.94 -4.00
N ILE A 488 -26.13 -7.37 -3.20
CA ILE A 488 -27.49 -7.66 -3.66
C ILE A 488 -28.21 -6.37 -4.07
N GLU A 489 -28.08 -5.30 -3.29
CA GLU A 489 -28.64 -3.97 -3.58
C GLU A 489 -28.04 -3.36 -4.86
N ASN A 490 -26.72 -3.49 -5.08
CA ASN A 490 -26.07 -3.08 -6.32
C ASN A 490 -26.56 -3.88 -7.54
N ALA A 491 -27.04 -5.12 -7.31
CA ALA A 491 -27.69 -5.92 -8.34
C ALA A 491 -29.15 -5.52 -8.62
N GLY A 492 -29.72 -4.58 -7.84
CA GLY A 492 -31.10 -4.14 -7.97
C GLY A 492 -32.13 -5.08 -7.33
N LEU A 493 -31.71 -5.91 -6.38
CA LEU A 493 -32.56 -6.90 -5.72
C LEU A 493 -32.80 -6.52 -4.24
N GLU A 494 -33.86 -7.06 -3.63
CA GLU A 494 -34.19 -6.78 -2.23
C GLU A 494 -33.31 -7.61 -1.28
N SER A 495 -32.34 -6.94 -0.67
CA SER A 495 -31.31 -7.58 0.16
C SER A 495 -31.86 -8.24 1.42
N SER A 496 -32.92 -7.67 2.02
CA SER A 496 -33.49 -8.19 3.28
C SER A 496 -34.13 -9.56 3.09
N VAL A 497 -34.83 -9.76 1.97
CA VAL A 497 -35.46 -11.04 1.64
C VAL A 497 -34.41 -12.13 1.39
N VAL A 498 -33.38 -11.80 0.61
CA VAL A 498 -32.33 -12.75 0.27
C VAL A 498 -31.53 -13.17 1.50
N VAL A 499 -31.09 -12.19 2.32
CA VAL A 499 -30.34 -12.48 3.54
C VAL A 499 -31.20 -13.25 4.55
N GLY A 500 -32.48 -12.88 4.71
CA GLY A 500 -33.41 -13.65 5.56
C GLY A 500 -33.49 -15.12 5.17
N LYS A 501 -33.66 -15.43 3.90
CA LYS A 501 -33.67 -16.85 3.44
C LYS A 501 -32.33 -17.55 3.67
N LEU A 502 -31.19 -16.87 3.51
CA LEU A 502 -29.87 -17.47 3.76
C LEU A 502 -29.66 -17.78 5.25
N THR A 503 -30.24 -16.99 6.15
CA THR A 503 -30.13 -17.19 7.60
C THR A 503 -31.13 -18.19 8.16
N ASP A 504 -32.30 -18.31 7.54
CA ASP A 504 -33.38 -19.19 8.03
C ASP A 504 -33.43 -20.50 7.27
N GLU A 505 -33.74 -20.48 5.97
CA GLU A 505 -33.98 -21.69 5.17
C GLU A 505 -32.67 -22.44 4.85
N HIS A 506 -31.58 -21.71 4.67
CA HIS A 506 -30.28 -22.26 4.27
C HIS A 506 -29.21 -22.18 5.37
N ALA A 507 -29.59 -21.97 6.64
CA ALA A 507 -28.63 -21.80 7.73
C ALA A 507 -27.69 -23.01 7.87
N GLY A 508 -28.21 -24.23 7.75
CA GLY A 508 -27.45 -25.48 7.94
C GLY A 508 -26.42 -25.80 6.83
N ASP A 509 -26.49 -25.17 5.69
CA ASP A 509 -25.55 -25.37 4.58
C ASP A 509 -24.59 -24.19 4.46
N PHE A 510 -23.33 -24.40 4.88
CA PHE A 510 -22.29 -23.33 4.87
C PHE A 510 -21.98 -22.83 3.46
N ASN A 511 -22.06 -23.69 2.45
CA ASN A 511 -21.71 -23.36 1.07
C ASN A 511 -22.87 -22.71 0.30
N LYS A 512 -24.10 -22.79 0.81
CA LYS A 512 -25.28 -22.24 0.12
C LYS A 512 -25.32 -20.73 0.27
N GLY A 513 -25.20 -20.02 -0.85
CA GLY A 513 -25.22 -18.57 -0.97
C GLY A 513 -26.13 -18.09 -2.09
N PHE A 514 -25.97 -16.81 -2.46
CA PHE A 514 -26.77 -16.16 -3.49
C PHE A 514 -25.87 -15.56 -4.58
N ASP A 515 -26.02 -16.08 -5.81
CA ASP A 515 -25.36 -15.49 -6.99
C ASP A 515 -26.12 -14.26 -7.46
N SER A 516 -25.62 -13.08 -7.10
CA SER A 516 -26.23 -11.79 -7.46
C SER A 516 -26.14 -11.46 -8.95
N SER A 517 -25.30 -12.16 -9.73
CA SER A 517 -25.23 -11.99 -11.17
C SER A 517 -26.44 -12.60 -11.87
N LYS A 518 -26.85 -13.79 -11.43
CA LYS A 518 -27.95 -14.58 -11.97
C LYS A 518 -29.26 -14.42 -11.20
N GLY A 519 -29.20 -14.06 -9.92
CA GLY A 519 -30.37 -13.95 -9.05
C GLY A 519 -30.83 -15.29 -8.47
N GLU A 520 -29.93 -16.24 -8.26
CA GLU A 520 -30.23 -17.61 -7.87
C GLU A 520 -29.48 -18.03 -6.58
N TYR A 521 -30.10 -18.95 -5.81
CA TYR A 521 -29.44 -19.59 -4.67
C TYR A 521 -28.64 -20.80 -5.15
N VAL A 522 -27.32 -20.73 -4.98
CA VAL A 522 -26.38 -21.75 -5.49
C VAL A 522 -25.41 -22.21 -4.39
N ASP A 523 -24.78 -23.36 -4.61
CA ASP A 523 -23.56 -23.70 -3.88
C ASP A 523 -22.42 -22.83 -4.41
N MET A 524 -21.91 -21.95 -3.55
CA MET A 524 -20.92 -20.92 -3.93
C MET A 524 -19.60 -21.55 -4.35
N ILE A 525 -19.19 -22.64 -3.70
CA ILE A 525 -17.95 -23.36 -4.03
C ILE A 525 -18.06 -23.97 -5.44
N ASN A 526 -19.15 -24.70 -5.69
CA ASN A 526 -19.37 -25.34 -6.99
C ASN A 526 -19.62 -24.33 -8.11
N ALA A 527 -20.23 -23.18 -7.79
CA ALA A 527 -20.42 -22.07 -8.73
C ALA A 527 -19.13 -21.27 -9.01
N GLY A 528 -18.04 -21.55 -8.28
CA GLY A 528 -16.76 -20.85 -8.41
C GLY A 528 -16.77 -19.45 -7.80
N ILE A 529 -17.73 -19.11 -6.94
CA ILE A 529 -17.80 -17.81 -6.25
C ILE A 529 -17.09 -17.95 -4.91
N LEU A 530 -15.80 -17.59 -4.90
CA LEU A 530 -14.87 -17.87 -3.83
C LEU A 530 -14.23 -16.57 -3.33
N ASP A 531 -14.12 -16.42 -2.01
CA ASP A 531 -13.38 -15.31 -1.38
C ASP A 531 -12.17 -15.88 -0.62
N PRO A 532 -10.97 -15.25 -0.71
CA PRO A 532 -9.82 -15.66 0.10
C PRO A 532 -10.08 -15.45 1.59
N PHE A 533 -9.77 -16.44 2.43
CA PHE A 533 -9.94 -16.31 3.88
C PHE A 533 -9.14 -15.13 4.45
N LYS A 534 -7.88 -14.94 4.00
CA LYS A 534 -7.01 -13.83 4.42
C LYS A 534 -7.68 -12.48 4.19
N VAL A 535 -8.31 -12.28 3.01
CA VAL A 535 -9.00 -11.04 2.64
C VAL A 535 -10.18 -10.76 3.58
N VAL A 536 -11.04 -11.76 3.80
CA VAL A 536 -12.22 -11.63 4.66
C VAL A 536 -11.83 -11.37 6.12
N ARG A 537 -10.86 -12.13 6.63
CA ARG A 537 -10.33 -12.00 7.99
C ARG A 537 -9.70 -10.62 8.22
N THR A 538 -8.79 -10.19 7.35
CA THR A 538 -8.09 -8.91 7.46
C THR A 538 -9.08 -7.75 7.37
N GLY A 539 -9.99 -7.78 6.39
CA GLY A 539 -11.01 -6.74 6.24
C GLY A 539 -11.91 -6.60 7.46
N LEU A 540 -12.30 -7.71 8.11
CA LEU A 540 -13.10 -7.69 9.34
C LEU A 540 -12.31 -7.14 10.53
N ILE A 541 -11.06 -7.56 10.72
CA ILE A 541 -10.20 -7.13 11.84
C ILE A 541 -9.90 -5.62 11.72
N ASP A 542 -9.48 -5.15 10.54
CA ASP A 542 -9.14 -3.74 10.34
C ASP A 542 -10.38 -2.84 10.46
N ALA A 543 -11.50 -3.26 9.87
CA ALA A 543 -12.78 -2.55 9.99
C ALA A 543 -13.23 -2.41 11.45
N SER A 544 -13.21 -3.52 12.20
CA SER A 544 -13.64 -3.51 13.61
C SER A 544 -12.68 -2.74 14.50
N GLY A 545 -11.37 -2.84 14.25
CA GLY A 545 -10.34 -2.13 15.00
C GLY A 545 -10.55 -0.62 14.96
N VAL A 546 -10.67 -0.04 13.77
CA VAL A 546 -10.87 1.41 13.60
C VAL A 546 -12.27 1.83 14.02
N ALA A 547 -13.32 1.12 13.63
CA ALA A 547 -14.69 1.48 13.95
C ALA A 547 -14.97 1.45 15.46
N SER A 548 -14.43 0.47 16.19
CA SER A 548 -14.58 0.39 17.65
C SER A 548 -13.82 1.51 18.38
N LEU A 549 -12.64 1.91 17.88
CA LEU A 549 -11.89 3.05 18.42
C LEU A 549 -12.65 4.36 18.19
N LEU A 550 -13.18 4.58 16.99
CA LEU A 550 -14.03 5.74 16.69
C LEU A 550 -15.25 5.81 17.63
N GLY A 551 -15.86 4.67 17.94
CA GLY A 551 -16.98 4.57 18.87
C GLY A 551 -16.64 5.05 20.29
N THR A 552 -15.39 4.88 20.74
CA THR A 552 -14.92 5.35 22.05
C THR A 552 -14.49 6.82 22.07
N THR A 553 -14.47 7.49 20.92
CA THR A 553 -14.04 8.89 20.82
C THR A 553 -15.05 9.84 21.47
N GLU A 554 -14.59 10.69 22.38
CA GLU A 554 -15.44 11.72 23.03
C GLU A 554 -15.16 13.12 22.50
N VAL A 555 -13.93 13.39 22.06
CA VAL A 555 -13.52 14.71 21.55
C VAL A 555 -12.85 14.54 20.20
N ALA A 556 -13.29 15.29 19.21
CA ALA A 556 -12.62 15.46 17.93
C ALA A 556 -11.94 16.83 17.89
N ILE A 557 -10.66 16.87 17.51
CA ILE A 557 -9.85 18.09 17.47
C ILE A 557 -9.29 18.26 16.06
N VAL A 558 -9.58 19.41 15.45
CA VAL A 558 -9.11 19.76 14.11
C VAL A 558 -8.43 21.14 14.11
N ASP A 559 -7.60 21.41 13.11
CA ASP A 559 -7.07 22.76 12.89
C ASP A 559 -8.19 23.71 12.50
N ALA A 560 -8.30 24.86 13.17
CA ALA A 560 -9.22 25.90 12.78
C ALA A 560 -8.92 26.36 11.32
N PRO A 561 -9.92 26.80 10.55
CA PRO A 561 -9.68 27.40 9.26
C PRO A 561 -8.76 28.60 9.41
N GLU A 562 -7.73 28.71 8.57
CA GLU A 562 -6.97 29.95 8.51
C GLU A 562 -7.94 31.05 8.05
N GLU A 563 -8.21 32.05 8.89
CA GLU A 563 -8.83 33.29 8.45
C GLU A 563 -7.93 33.86 7.35
N LYS A 564 -8.39 33.85 6.11
CA LYS A 564 -7.75 34.60 5.02
C LYS A 564 -7.71 36.03 5.52
N GLY A 565 -6.54 36.49 5.96
CA GLY A 565 -6.34 37.81 6.48
C GLY A 565 -6.98 38.81 5.53
N ALA A 566 -7.90 39.61 6.06
CA ALA A 566 -8.53 40.71 5.35
C ALA A 566 -7.41 41.47 4.63
N GLY A 567 -7.54 41.57 3.32
CA GLY A 567 -6.54 42.18 2.45
C GLY A 567 -6.03 43.48 3.05
N GLY A 568 -4.72 43.60 3.17
CA GLY A 568 -4.10 44.86 3.55
C GLY A 568 -4.70 46.00 2.72
N PRO A 569 -4.85 47.19 3.29
CA PRO A 569 -5.46 48.31 2.58
C PRO A 569 -4.76 48.54 1.24
N PRO A 570 -5.47 48.80 0.16
CA PRO A 570 -4.85 49.08 -1.14
C PRO A 570 -3.90 50.24 -0.95
N MET A 571 -2.60 49.99 -1.20
CA MET A 571 -1.57 51.02 -1.20
C MET A 571 -1.94 52.00 -2.29
N GLY A 572 -2.48 53.16 -1.85
CA GLY A 572 -2.93 54.26 -2.71
C GLY A 572 -1.83 54.65 -3.66
N GLY A 573 -2.16 54.66 -4.93
CA GLY A 573 -1.30 55.13 -5.97
C GLY A 573 -0.81 56.53 -5.67
N MET A 574 0.48 56.72 -5.57
CA MET A 574 1.09 58.03 -5.61
C MET A 574 1.48 58.29 -7.07
N GLY A 575 0.62 59.16 -7.63
CA GLY A 575 0.67 59.62 -9.01
C GLY A 575 1.98 60.33 -9.34
N GLY A 576 2.31 60.20 -10.55
CA GLY A 576 2.95 60.95 -11.54
C GLY A 576 3.87 62.09 -11.20
N MET A 577 4.94 62.17 -11.90
CA MET A 577 5.46 63.38 -12.59
C MET A 577 6.62 62.91 -13.49
N GLY A 578 6.39 63.06 -14.76
CA GLY A 578 6.91 64.14 -15.61
C GLY A 578 8.18 63.70 -16.26
N GLY A 579 8.15 63.40 -17.49
CA GLY A 579 8.31 64.30 -18.53
C GLY A 579 9.68 64.19 -19.23
N MET A 580 9.60 64.11 -20.51
CA MET A 580 10.52 64.72 -21.50
C MET A 580 11.65 63.90 -22.10
N GLY A 581 11.54 63.79 -23.38
CA GLY A 581 12.58 63.91 -24.38
C GLY A 581 13.16 62.60 -24.86
N GLY A 582 13.04 62.14 -26.01
CA GLY A 582 13.15 62.81 -27.28
C GLY A 582 14.08 62.02 -28.16
N MET A 583 13.65 61.78 -29.36
CA MET A 583 14.46 61.65 -30.57
C MET A 583 15.32 60.41 -30.85
N GLY A 584 14.99 59.83 -31.96
CA GLY A 584 15.89 59.61 -33.07
C GLY A 584 16.25 58.17 -33.31
N GLY A 585 15.70 57.56 -34.29
CA GLY A 585 16.23 57.48 -35.61
C GLY A 585 16.80 56.13 -35.96
N MET A 586 16.25 55.58 -37.00
CA MET A 586 16.88 54.84 -38.09
C MET A 586 17.85 53.69 -37.74
N MET A 587 17.57 52.49 -38.05
CA MET A 587 17.58 51.78 -39.33
C MET A 587 17.02 50.41 -39.10
#